data_e5983df74faf2c01dd874e083a243f79
#
_entry.id   e5983df74faf2c01dd874e083a243f79
#
_cell.length_a   1.000
_cell.length_b   1.000
_cell.length_c   1.000
_cell.angle_alpha   90.00
_cell.angle_beta   90.00
_cell.angle_gamma   90.00
#
_symmetry.space_group_name_H-M   'P 1'
#
loop_
_entity.id
_entity.type
_entity.pdbx_description
1 polymer ?
#
loop_
_entity_poly.entity_id
_entity_poly.type
_entity_poly.pdbx_seq_one_letter_code
_entity_poly.pdbx_strand_id
1 'polypeptide(L)'
;WPLPGTPQNERSEMFDPFLETLHQDIKARGGQTQTISPEFELQRSERNASTIRSWLWDVPGFRRWRVTRLDAGESLQVLNSVAYPSHDLDHPILGIDLLWFGARQKLVAVLDFQPLIQDEGYLKRHFSGLKALHERFPELNGEETMRSFDPHQYFSPWLLFCRGGAEQAHESLPQAFDEFMKCFWELHDTAKSVPSQLPPDEVDRLQIAYDVYSAERDPAHGLFTSHFGKAWSDKFLHTFLFPAAL
;
A
#
# COMPACT_ATOMS: atom_id res chain seq x y z
N TRP A 1 -37.08 -27.11 -18.96
CA TRP A 1 -36.97 -26.63 -17.61
C TRP A 1 -35.51 -26.26 -17.33
N PRO A 2 -35.13 -25.00 -17.16
CA PRO A 2 -33.78 -24.63 -16.78
C PRO A 2 -33.64 -24.85 -15.28
N LEU A 3 -32.54 -25.44 -14.86
CA LEU A 3 -32.14 -25.59 -13.47
C LEU A 3 -31.88 -24.19 -12.86
N PRO A 4 -32.29 -23.91 -11.63
CA PRO A 4 -32.02 -22.65 -10.97
C PRO A 4 -30.52 -22.49 -10.78
N GLY A 5 -29.98 -21.35 -11.21
CA GLY A 5 -28.60 -20.97 -10.99
C GLY A 5 -28.27 -21.01 -9.50
N THR A 6 -27.23 -21.72 -9.15
CA THR A 6 -26.60 -21.67 -7.84
C THR A 6 -26.27 -20.22 -7.54
N PRO A 7 -26.67 -19.64 -6.41
CA PRO A 7 -26.24 -18.31 -6.05
C PRO A 7 -24.71 -18.33 -5.99
N GLN A 8 -24.05 -17.52 -6.81
CA GLN A 8 -22.67 -17.16 -6.57
C GLN A 8 -22.67 -16.52 -5.19
N ASN A 9 -22.15 -17.23 -4.22
CA ASN A 9 -21.91 -16.73 -2.89
C ASN A 9 -20.91 -15.57 -3.10
N GLU A 10 -21.39 -14.33 -3.04
CA GLU A 10 -20.56 -13.15 -2.92
C GLU A 10 -19.82 -13.29 -1.58
N ARG A 11 -18.68 -13.98 -1.63
CA ARG A 11 -17.75 -13.96 -0.51
C ARG A 11 -17.29 -12.53 -0.38
N SER A 12 -17.78 -11.86 0.64
CA SER A 12 -17.26 -10.55 1.07
C SER A 12 -15.75 -10.72 1.26
N GLU A 13 -14.99 -10.12 0.36
CA GLU A 13 -13.54 -10.19 0.42
C GLU A 13 -13.07 -9.20 1.47
N MET A 14 -12.11 -9.64 2.29
CA MET A 14 -11.66 -8.93 3.49
C MET A 14 -11.31 -7.46 3.25
N PHE A 15 -10.66 -7.17 2.11
CA PHE A 15 -10.18 -5.82 1.82
C PHE A 15 -11.01 -5.05 0.78
N ASP A 16 -12.18 -5.54 0.37
CA ASP A 16 -13.06 -4.81 -0.55
C ASP A 16 -13.49 -3.45 -0.02
N PRO A 17 -13.89 -3.30 1.25
CA PRO A 17 -14.26 -1.99 1.80
C PRO A 17 -13.08 -1.00 1.79
N PHE A 18 -11.86 -1.47 2.06
CA PHE A 18 -10.65 -0.64 2.04
C PHE A 18 -10.30 -0.19 0.62
N LEU A 19 -10.39 -1.12 -0.34
CA LEU A 19 -10.18 -0.84 -1.76
C LEU A 19 -11.20 0.18 -2.27
N GLU A 20 -12.46 0.02 -1.89
CA GLU A 20 -13.53 0.95 -2.28
C GLU A 20 -13.29 2.35 -1.73
N THR A 21 -13.00 2.47 -0.42
CA THR A 21 -12.64 3.74 0.21
C THR A 21 -11.47 4.41 -0.52
N LEU A 22 -10.39 3.66 -0.77
CA LEU A 22 -9.21 4.16 -1.45
C LEU A 22 -9.53 4.69 -2.86
N HIS A 23 -10.29 3.94 -3.64
CA HIS A 23 -10.69 4.35 -4.98
C HIS A 23 -11.65 5.56 -4.97
N GLN A 24 -12.57 5.62 -4.02
CA GLN A 24 -13.49 6.75 -3.88
C GLN A 24 -12.74 8.03 -3.49
N ASP A 25 -11.82 7.95 -2.55
CA ASP A 25 -10.98 9.08 -2.15
C ASP A 25 -10.14 9.61 -3.31
N ILE A 26 -9.47 8.72 -4.03
CA ILE A 26 -8.67 9.07 -5.21
C ILE A 26 -9.53 9.79 -6.26
N LYS A 27 -10.70 9.25 -6.58
CA LYS A 27 -11.64 9.86 -7.54
C LYS A 27 -12.16 11.21 -7.06
N ALA A 28 -12.50 11.34 -5.78
CA ALA A 28 -12.97 12.59 -5.20
C ALA A 28 -11.92 13.71 -5.26
N ARG A 29 -10.63 13.34 -5.35
CA ARG A 29 -9.48 14.25 -5.53
C ARG A 29 -9.09 14.48 -6.99
N GLY A 30 -9.93 14.08 -7.93
CA GLY A 30 -9.70 14.27 -9.36
C GLY A 30 -8.82 13.20 -10.01
N GLY A 31 -8.57 12.09 -9.29
CA GLY A 31 -7.79 10.96 -9.82
C GLY A 31 -8.50 10.27 -10.99
N GLN A 32 -7.70 9.90 -12.00
CA GLN A 32 -8.14 9.17 -13.18
C GLN A 32 -7.28 7.94 -13.37
N THR A 33 -7.88 6.82 -13.76
CA THR A 33 -7.11 5.61 -14.06
C THR A 33 -6.30 5.77 -15.34
N GLN A 34 -5.06 5.30 -15.29
CA GLN A 34 -4.19 5.20 -16.47
C GLN A 34 -4.27 3.79 -17.06
N THR A 35 -4.08 3.70 -18.36
CA THR A 35 -3.92 2.41 -19.05
C THR A 35 -2.60 1.78 -18.66
N ILE A 36 -2.64 0.52 -18.25
CA ILE A 36 -1.47 -0.31 -17.95
C ILE A 36 -1.49 -1.56 -18.84
N SER A 37 -0.39 -2.33 -18.83
CA SER A 37 -0.34 -3.60 -19.57
C SER A 37 -1.48 -4.54 -19.10
N PRO A 38 -2.24 -5.17 -20.01
CA PRO A 38 -3.34 -6.07 -19.65
C PRO A 38 -2.92 -7.18 -18.66
N GLU A 39 -1.68 -7.66 -18.76
CA GLU A 39 -1.13 -8.68 -17.85
C GLU A 39 -0.93 -8.17 -16.41
N PHE A 40 -0.89 -6.84 -16.20
CA PHE A 40 -0.83 -6.22 -14.87
C PHE A 40 -2.20 -5.73 -14.41
N GLU A 41 -3.08 -5.38 -15.35
CA GLU A 41 -4.44 -5.01 -15.02
C GLU A 41 -5.21 -6.18 -14.40
N LEU A 42 -5.05 -7.37 -14.99
CA LEU A 42 -5.63 -8.60 -14.46
C LEU A 42 -4.80 -9.81 -14.87
N GLN A 43 -4.23 -10.50 -13.91
CA GLN A 43 -3.58 -11.80 -14.11
C GLN A 43 -4.31 -12.88 -13.33
N ARG A 44 -4.55 -14.01 -13.97
CA ARG A 44 -5.06 -15.24 -13.36
C ARG A 44 -3.94 -16.26 -13.25
N SER A 45 -3.87 -16.93 -12.12
CA SER A 45 -2.90 -17.99 -11.94
C SER A 45 -3.28 -19.23 -12.78
N GLU A 46 -2.30 -19.80 -13.46
CA GLU A 46 -2.43 -21.12 -14.10
C GLU A 46 -2.24 -22.28 -13.10
N ARG A 47 -1.75 -21.97 -11.90
CA ARG A 47 -1.38 -22.96 -10.88
C ARG A 47 -2.44 -23.17 -9.81
N ASN A 48 -3.26 -22.15 -9.58
CA ASN A 48 -4.32 -22.16 -8.58
C ASN A 48 -5.41 -21.16 -8.97
N ALA A 49 -6.44 -21.00 -8.14
CA ALA A 49 -7.56 -20.11 -8.43
C ALA A 49 -7.29 -18.63 -8.08
N SER A 50 -6.04 -18.23 -7.85
CA SER A 50 -5.73 -16.86 -7.49
C SER A 50 -5.77 -15.89 -8.66
N THR A 51 -6.11 -14.66 -8.35
CA THR A 51 -6.13 -13.53 -9.28
C THR A 51 -5.42 -12.33 -8.67
N ILE A 52 -4.76 -11.54 -9.50
CA ILE A 52 -4.22 -10.25 -9.11
C ILE A 52 -4.73 -9.17 -10.05
N ARG A 53 -5.17 -8.06 -9.51
CA ARG A 53 -5.57 -6.85 -10.23
C ARG A 53 -4.74 -5.68 -9.79
N SER A 54 -4.42 -4.80 -10.73
CA SER A 54 -3.70 -3.57 -10.42
C SER A 54 -4.30 -2.38 -11.14
N TRP A 55 -4.15 -1.23 -10.51
CA TRP A 55 -4.55 0.07 -11.03
C TRP A 55 -3.40 1.05 -10.91
N LEU A 56 -3.25 1.87 -11.91
CA LEU A 56 -2.37 3.03 -11.88
C LEU A 56 -3.25 4.28 -12.01
N TRP A 57 -3.03 5.23 -11.11
CA TRP A 57 -3.82 6.43 -11.01
C TRP A 57 -2.97 7.67 -11.33
N ASP A 58 -3.51 8.53 -12.15
CA ASP A 58 -3.07 9.92 -12.29
C ASP A 58 -3.86 10.76 -11.30
N VAL A 59 -3.17 11.31 -10.29
CA VAL A 59 -3.78 12.06 -9.18
C VAL A 59 -3.07 13.40 -9.04
N PRO A 60 -3.80 14.53 -9.02
CA PRO A 60 -3.18 15.83 -8.81
C PRO A 60 -2.30 15.87 -7.55
N GLY A 61 -1.05 16.32 -7.70
CA GLY A 61 -0.07 16.39 -6.62
C GLY A 61 0.73 15.10 -6.39
N PHE A 62 0.49 14.06 -7.17
CA PHE A 62 1.23 12.81 -7.13
C PHE A 62 1.89 12.51 -8.47
N ARG A 63 3.14 12.05 -8.41
CA ARG A 63 3.87 11.56 -9.58
C ARG A 63 3.33 10.20 -10.05
N ARG A 64 2.96 9.37 -9.07
CA ARG A 64 2.50 8.00 -9.31
C ARG A 64 1.68 7.51 -8.12
N TRP A 65 0.58 6.85 -8.40
CA TRP A 65 -0.19 6.13 -7.39
C TRP A 65 -0.62 4.78 -7.95
N ARG A 66 -0.14 3.71 -7.34
CA ARG A 66 -0.50 2.34 -7.71
C ARG A 66 -1.29 1.66 -6.61
N VAL A 67 -2.22 0.82 -7.03
CA VAL A 67 -3.00 -0.05 -6.15
C VAL A 67 -2.96 -1.46 -6.72
N THR A 68 -2.75 -2.46 -5.88
CA THR A 68 -2.71 -3.87 -6.26
C THR A 68 -3.53 -4.70 -5.28
N ARG A 69 -4.34 -5.60 -5.80
CA ARG A 69 -5.14 -6.52 -5.03
C ARG A 69 -4.92 -7.95 -5.52
N LEU A 70 -4.51 -8.82 -4.60
CA LEU A 70 -4.41 -10.25 -4.84
C LEU A 70 -5.51 -10.96 -4.07
N ASP A 71 -6.21 -11.88 -4.75
CA ASP A 71 -7.20 -12.78 -4.18
C ASP A 71 -6.80 -14.23 -4.46
N ALA A 72 -6.50 -14.96 -3.41
CA ALA A 72 -6.28 -16.41 -3.39
C ALA A 72 -7.28 -17.09 -2.44
N GLY A 73 -8.47 -16.52 -2.29
CA GLY A 73 -9.54 -17.03 -1.43
C GLY A 73 -9.14 -17.07 0.05
N GLU A 74 -9.50 -18.15 0.73
CA GLU A 74 -9.19 -18.35 2.15
C GLU A 74 -7.68 -18.48 2.45
N SER A 75 -6.85 -18.76 1.45
CA SER A 75 -5.42 -18.92 1.67
C SER A 75 -4.73 -17.59 1.88
N LEU A 76 -5.10 -16.58 1.10
CA LEU A 76 -4.51 -15.24 1.17
C LEU A 76 -5.32 -14.22 0.39
N GLN A 77 -5.49 -13.05 0.99
CA GLN A 77 -5.90 -11.82 0.32
C GLN A 77 -4.89 -10.72 0.61
N VAL A 78 -4.58 -9.89 -0.39
CA VAL A 78 -3.63 -8.77 -0.24
C VAL A 78 -4.25 -7.51 -0.82
N LEU A 79 -4.08 -6.40 -0.12
CA LEU A 79 -4.25 -5.04 -0.64
C LEU A 79 -2.95 -4.27 -0.42
N ASN A 80 -2.34 -3.82 -1.50
CA ASN A 80 -1.12 -3.03 -1.47
C ASN A 80 -1.31 -1.73 -2.25
N SER A 81 -0.86 -0.62 -1.71
CA SER A 81 -0.87 0.66 -2.40
C SER A 81 0.35 1.50 -2.02
N VAL A 82 0.93 2.14 -3.02
CA VAL A 82 2.01 3.11 -2.83
C VAL A 82 1.70 4.36 -3.64
N ALA A 83 1.78 5.52 -2.98
CA ALA A 83 1.62 6.82 -3.63
C ALA A 83 2.88 7.66 -3.46
N TYR A 84 3.42 8.12 -4.58
CA TYR A 84 4.60 8.97 -4.65
C TYR A 84 4.16 10.41 -4.89
N PRO A 85 4.38 11.33 -3.94
CA PRO A 85 4.12 12.75 -4.18
C PRO A 85 4.94 13.29 -5.35
N SER A 86 4.46 14.38 -5.97
CA SER A 86 5.21 15.10 -7.00
C SER A 86 6.56 15.59 -6.47
N HIS A 87 7.56 15.71 -7.35
CA HIS A 87 8.92 16.07 -6.95
C HIS A 87 9.07 17.48 -6.37
N ASP A 88 8.12 18.36 -6.62
CA ASP A 88 8.04 19.69 -6.01
C ASP A 88 7.53 19.67 -4.55
N LEU A 89 7.13 18.51 -4.07
CA LEU A 89 6.70 18.27 -2.69
C LEU A 89 7.66 17.30 -2.00
N ASP A 90 8.25 17.69 -0.87
CA ASP A 90 9.09 16.80 -0.06
C ASP A 90 8.30 15.92 0.92
N HIS A 91 7.08 15.56 0.53
CA HIS A 91 6.20 14.72 1.32
C HIS A 91 6.64 13.27 1.39
N PRO A 92 6.30 12.54 2.46
CA PRO A 92 6.55 11.12 2.54
C PRO A 92 5.73 10.33 1.51
N ILE A 93 6.21 9.14 1.18
CA ILE A 93 5.54 8.18 0.33
C ILE A 93 4.44 7.49 1.16
N LEU A 94 3.22 7.39 0.64
CA LEU A 94 2.17 6.58 1.26
C LEU A 94 2.49 5.09 1.04
N GLY A 95 2.49 4.30 2.10
CA GLY A 95 2.61 2.85 2.06
C GLY A 95 1.43 2.16 2.76
N ILE A 96 0.74 1.31 2.03
CA ILE A 96 -0.33 0.43 2.51
C ILE A 96 0.03 -0.99 2.10
N ASP A 97 0.13 -1.90 3.05
CA ASP A 97 0.35 -3.33 2.79
C ASP A 97 -0.46 -4.17 3.79
N LEU A 98 -1.55 -4.75 3.30
CA LEU A 98 -2.50 -5.52 4.09
C LEU A 98 -2.56 -6.94 3.56
N LEU A 99 -2.30 -7.93 4.41
CA LEU A 99 -2.36 -9.36 4.10
C LEU A 99 -3.31 -10.06 5.09
N TRP A 100 -4.26 -10.82 4.56
CA TRP A 100 -5.18 -11.64 5.34
C TRP A 100 -5.06 -13.11 4.94
N PHE A 101 -4.72 -13.94 5.91
CA PHE A 101 -4.68 -15.39 5.79
C PHE A 101 -5.95 -15.97 6.42
N GLY A 102 -7.03 -16.02 5.65
CA GLY A 102 -8.37 -16.37 6.13
C GLY A 102 -8.44 -17.71 6.83
N ALA A 103 -7.88 -18.77 6.24
CA ALA A 103 -7.84 -20.11 6.84
C ALA A 103 -7.13 -20.16 8.20
N ARG A 104 -6.25 -19.20 8.48
CA ARG A 104 -5.48 -19.12 9.74
C ARG A 104 -5.98 -18.01 10.65
N GLN A 105 -6.94 -17.19 10.20
CA GLN A 105 -7.41 -15.99 10.89
C GLN A 105 -6.25 -15.07 11.31
N LYS A 106 -5.29 -14.83 10.39
CA LYS A 106 -4.11 -14.02 10.64
C LYS A 106 -4.07 -12.81 9.74
N LEU A 107 -3.78 -11.66 10.37
CA LEU A 107 -3.55 -10.37 9.74
C LEU A 107 -2.06 -10.02 9.79
N VAL A 108 -1.54 -9.51 8.67
CA VAL A 108 -0.34 -8.66 8.66
C VAL A 108 -0.74 -7.34 8.03
N ALA A 109 -0.54 -6.25 8.73
CA ALA A 109 -0.92 -4.93 8.26
C ALA A 109 0.21 -3.93 8.47
N VAL A 110 0.48 -3.14 7.43
CA VAL A 110 1.37 -1.98 7.47
C VAL A 110 0.63 -0.78 6.91
N LEU A 111 0.54 0.28 7.71
CA LEU A 111 0.09 1.59 7.27
C LEU A 111 1.15 2.60 7.69
N ASP A 112 1.78 3.26 6.73
CA ASP A 112 2.84 4.21 7.04
C ASP A 112 2.90 5.39 6.05
N PHE A 113 3.40 6.50 6.54
CA PHE A 113 3.98 7.54 5.72
C PHE A 113 5.49 7.30 5.71
N GLN A 114 6.00 6.81 4.59
CA GLN A 114 7.39 6.40 4.49
C GLN A 114 8.27 7.61 4.23
N PRO A 115 9.12 8.00 5.19
CA PRO A 115 9.88 9.24 5.09
C PRO A 115 10.94 9.17 4.00
N LEU A 116 11.13 10.26 3.27
CA LEU A 116 12.23 10.40 2.32
C LEU A 116 13.59 10.45 3.05
N ILE A 117 13.62 11.07 4.23
CA ILE A 117 14.79 11.18 5.10
C ILE A 117 14.37 11.00 6.57
N GLN A 118 15.29 10.52 7.40
CA GLN A 118 15.09 10.33 8.85
C GLN A 118 15.60 11.54 9.67
N ASP A 119 15.46 12.74 9.13
CA ASP A 119 15.82 13.98 9.83
C ASP A 119 14.71 14.43 10.79
N GLU A 120 15.08 14.87 11.99
CA GLU A 120 14.12 15.29 13.02
C GLU A 120 13.20 16.42 12.56
N GLY A 121 13.75 17.41 11.86
CA GLY A 121 12.98 18.53 11.33
C GLY A 121 11.99 18.10 10.26
N TYR A 122 12.39 17.17 9.40
CA TYR A 122 11.53 16.55 8.39
C TYR A 122 10.38 15.78 9.05
N LEU A 123 10.69 14.92 9.99
CA LEU A 123 9.69 14.12 10.73
C LEU A 123 8.71 15.01 11.49
N LYS A 124 9.19 16.08 12.11
CA LYS A 124 8.34 17.04 12.81
C LYS A 124 7.37 17.77 11.86
N ARG A 125 7.81 18.10 10.64
CA ARG A 125 6.94 18.78 9.65
C ARG A 125 5.81 17.89 9.13
N HIS A 126 6.07 16.62 8.90
CA HIS A 126 5.18 15.77 8.12
C HIS A 126 4.44 14.70 8.94
N PHE A 127 4.84 14.41 10.16
CA PHE A 127 4.39 13.19 10.86
C PHE A 127 3.57 13.42 12.14
N SER A 128 3.25 14.64 12.50
CA SER A 128 2.49 14.92 13.74
C SER A 128 1.13 14.17 13.77
N GLY A 129 0.43 14.13 12.64
CA GLY A 129 -0.84 13.42 12.52
C GLY A 129 -0.68 11.89 12.64
N LEU A 130 0.32 11.31 11.96
CA LEU A 130 0.60 9.88 12.05
C LEU A 130 1.06 9.48 13.46
N LYS A 131 1.86 10.31 14.12
CA LYS A 131 2.25 10.10 15.52
C LYS A 131 1.03 10.01 16.44
N ALA A 132 0.09 10.94 16.32
CA ALA A 132 -1.13 10.92 17.11
C ALA A 132 -1.99 9.67 16.83
N LEU A 133 -2.01 9.22 15.58
CA LEU A 133 -2.69 8.01 15.18
C LEU A 133 -2.04 6.75 15.77
N HIS A 134 -0.72 6.65 15.69
CA HIS A 134 0.07 5.59 16.27
C HIS A 134 -0.19 5.44 17.79
N GLU A 135 -0.25 6.56 18.51
CA GLU A 135 -0.54 6.58 19.95
C GLU A 135 -1.98 6.12 20.27
N ARG A 136 -2.93 6.32 19.33
CA ARG A 136 -4.34 5.97 19.52
C ARG A 136 -4.67 4.51 19.24
N PHE A 137 -3.86 3.82 18.43
CA PHE A 137 -4.03 2.42 18.08
C PHE A 137 -2.83 1.56 18.56
N PRO A 138 -2.64 1.41 19.90
CA PRO A 138 -1.50 0.66 20.43
C PRO A 138 -1.50 -0.82 20.03
N GLU A 139 -2.66 -1.40 19.71
CA GLU A 139 -2.79 -2.76 19.19
C GLU A 139 -2.23 -2.95 17.76
N LEU A 140 -1.92 -1.85 17.08
CA LEU A 140 -1.27 -1.82 15.76
C LEU A 140 0.19 -1.35 15.84
N ASN A 141 0.85 -1.42 16.99
CA ASN A 141 2.22 -0.98 17.22
C ASN A 141 3.17 -2.18 17.44
N GLY A 142 3.08 -3.16 16.56
CA GLY A 142 3.88 -4.40 16.64
C GLY A 142 5.16 -4.39 15.80
N GLU A 143 5.78 -3.25 15.57
CA GLU A 143 6.94 -3.07 14.68
C GLU A 143 8.15 -3.93 15.06
N GLU A 144 8.33 -4.26 16.35
CA GLU A 144 9.39 -5.15 16.82
C GLU A 144 9.27 -6.57 16.25
N THR A 145 8.12 -6.94 15.70
CA THR A 145 7.90 -8.24 15.06
C THR A 145 8.22 -8.24 13.57
N MET A 146 8.55 -7.09 12.99
CA MET A 146 8.89 -6.96 11.57
C MET A 146 10.22 -7.66 11.27
N ARG A 147 10.27 -8.47 10.20
CA ARG A 147 11.42 -9.32 9.87
C ARG A 147 12.08 -9.04 8.54
N SER A 148 11.40 -8.34 7.64
CA SER A 148 11.79 -8.27 6.23
C SER A 148 12.47 -6.96 5.84
N PHE A 149 12.34 -5.90 6.62
CA PHE A 149 12.90 -4.58 6.36
C PHE A 149 13.68 -4.07 7.55
N ASP A 150 14.68 -3.22 7.31
CA ASP A 150 15.23 -2.37 8.36
C ASP A 150 14.18 -1.32 8.73
N PRO A 151 13.60 -1.39 9.95
CA PRO A 151 12.53 -0.48 10.35
C PRO A 151 12.99 0.97 10.48
N HIS A 152 14.29 1.24 10.43
CA HIS A 152 14.85 2.58 10.59
C HIS A 152 15.23 3.27 9.28
N GLN A 153 15.12 2.60 8.14
CA GLN A 153 15.55 3.18 6.86
C GLN A 153 14.43 3.90 6.13
N TYR A 154 13.31 3.23 5.84
CA TYR A 154 12.19 3.79 5.07
C TYR A 154 10.87 3.80 5.84
N PHE A 155 10.80 3.16 7.00
CA PHE A 155 9.62 3.26 7.85
C PHE A 155 9.74 4.44 8.81
N SER A 156 8.59 5.07 9.10
CA SER A 156 8.54 6.11 10.11
C SER A 156 8.65 5.52 11.52
N PRO A 157 9.05 6.32 12.52
CA PRO A 157 8.99 5.88 13.92
C PRO A 157 7.57 5.62 14.42
N TRP A 158 6.54 5.95 13.63
CA TRP A 158 5.13 5.87 14.01
C TRP A 158 4.30 5.04 13.03
N LEU A 159 4.94 4.11 12.32
CA LEU A 159 4.19 3.20 11.47
C LEU A 159 3.18 2.40 12.29
N LEU A 160 2.03 2.12 11.70
CA LEU A 160 1.10 1.14 12.21
C LEU A 160 1.46 -0.21 11.62
N PHE A 161 1.97 -1.10 12.46
CA PHE A 161 2.32 -2.46 12.08
C PHE A 161 1.64 -3.46 12.99
N CYS A 162 0.95 -4.44 12.40
CA CYS A 162 0.24 -5.46 13.13
C CYS A 162 0.52 -6.85 12.56
N ARG A 163 0.88 -7.78 13.44
CA ARG A 163 0.73 -9.22 13.25
C ARG A 163 -0.35 -9.68 14.21
N GLY A 164 -1.60 -9.62 13.75
CA GLY A 164 -2.78 -9.85 14.59
C GLY A 164 -3.66 -10.98 14.10
N GLY A 165 -4.86 -11.00 14.63
CA GLY A 165 -5.91 -11.96 14.33
C GLY A 165 -7.19 -11.28 13.84
N ALA A 166 -8.29 -12.00 13.99
CA ALA A 166 -9.61 -11.55 13.53
C ALA A 166 -10.07 -10.27 14.25
N GLU A 167 -9.76 -10.10 15.52
CA GLU A 167 -10.13 -8.90 16.28
C GLU A 167 -9.50 -7.64 15.65
N GLN A 168 -8.18 -7.64 15.45
CA GLN A 168 -7.49 -6.51 14.82
C GLN A 168 -7.99 -6.29 13.38
N ALA A 169 -8.23 -7.36 12.63
CA ALA A 169 -8.66 -7.30 11.25
C ALA A 169 -10.06 -6.70 11.07
N HIS A 170 -10.98 -7.00 11.98
CA HIS A 170 -12.39 -6.59 11.84
C HIS A 170 -12.78 -5.38 12.69
N GLU A 171 -12.02 -5.04 13.71
CA GLU A 171 -12.35 -3.94 14.65
C GLU A 171 -11.35 -2.77 14.53
N SER A 172 -10.07 -2.99 14.83
CA SER A 172 -9.10 -1.90 14.92
C SER A 172 -8.65 -1.41 13.53
N LEU A 173 -8.35 -2.32 12.61
CA LEU A 173 -7.82 -1.96 11.28
C LEU A 173 -8.78 -1.10 10.46
N PRO A 174 -10.11 -1.37 10.38
CA PRO A 174 -11.02 -0.50 9.62
C PRO A 174 -11.01 0.94 10.12
N GLN A 175 -11.09 1.13 11.44
CA GLN A 175 -11.07 2.47 12.04
C GLN A 175 -9.72 3.17 11.81
N ALA A 176 -8.61 2.45 12.02
CA ALA A 176 -7.27 2.99 11.81
C ALA A 176 -7.04 3.36 10.34
N PHE A 177 -7.54 2.57 9.40
CA PHE A 177 -7.41 2.84 7.97
C PHE A 177 -8.14 4.12 7.57
N ASP A 178 -9.38 4.30 7.99
CA ASP A 178 -10.16 5.50 7.68
C ASP A 178 -9.47 6.76 8.22
N GLU A 179 -8.99 6.70 9.46
CA GLU A 179 -8.26 7.82 10.06
C GLU A 179 -6.87 8.05 9.45
N PHE A 180 -6.19 6.98 9.05
CA PHE A 180 -4.92 7.04 8.34
C PHE A 180 -5.07 7.73 6.98
N MET A 181 -6.08 7.37 6.19
CA MET A 181 -6.36 8.02 4.92
C MET A 181 -6.74 9.49 5.09
N LYS A 182 -7.56 9.80 6.09
CA LYS A 182 -7.89 11.19 6.44
C LYS A 182 -6.64 12.00 6.80
N CYS A 183 -5.79 11.45 7.66
CA CYS A 183 -4.53 12.08 8.06
C CYS A 183 -3.60 12.32 6.86
N PHE A 184 -3.53 11.37 5.94
CA PHE A 184 -2.74 11.51 4.71
C PHE A 184 -3.25 12.64 3.81
N TRP A 185 -4.55 12.73 3.61
CA TRP A 185 -5.14 13.80 2.81
C TRP A 185 -5.01 15.17 3.48
N GLU A 186 -5.12 15.25 4.79
CA GLU A 186 -4.84 16.48 5.54
C GLU A 186 -3.40 16.96 5.35
N LEU A 187 -2.42 16.03 5.40
CA LEU A 187 -1.03 16.33 5.09
C LEU A 187 -0.88 16.85 3.65
N HIS A 188 -1.50 16.21 2.68
CA HIS A 188 -1.45 16.62 1.28
C HIS A 188 -2.10 17.98 1.05
N ASP A 189 -3.24 18.25 1.66
CA ASP A 189 -3.96 19.54 1.51
C ASP A 189 -3.19 20.70 2.13
N THR A 190 -2.49 20.49 3.23
CA THR A 190 -1.65 21.53 3.87
C THR A 190 -0.36 21.79 3.12
N ALA A 191 0.08 20.90 2.25
CA ALA A 191 1.27 21.03 1.43
C ALA A 191 1.32 22.33 0.61
N LYS A 192 0.17 22.75 0.13
CA LYS A 192 0.05 24.00 -0.67
C LYS A 192 0.46 25.25 0.09
N SER A 193 0.46 25.20 1.43
CA SER A 193 0.81 26.30 2.32
C SER A 193 2.19 26.16 2.98
N VAL A 194 2.81 24.99 2.88
CA VAL A 194 4.12 24.69 3.49
C VAL A 194 5.13 24.43 2.37
N PRO A 195 6.11 25.32 2.14
CA PRO A 195 7.13 25.12 1.12
C PRO A 195 7.93 23.86 1.36
N SER A 196 8.24 23.13 0.28
CA SER A 196 9.21 22.04 0.29
C SER A 196 10.58 22.56 0.75
N GLN A 197 11.28 21.79 1.58
CA GLN A 197 12.65 22.12 2.03
C GLN A 197 13.69 21.28 1.28
N LEU A 198 13.29 20.21 0.59
CA LEU A 198 14.13 19.45 -0.31
C LEU A 198 13.90 19.92 -1.75
N PRO A 199 14.96 20.13 -2.54
CA PRO A 199 14.79 20.48 -3.95
C PRO A 199 14.25 19.29 -4.75
N PRO A 200 13.56 19.52 -5.89
CA PRO A 200 12.91 18.48 -6.68
C PRO A 200 13.82 17.35 -7.14
N ASP A 201 15.05 17.65 -7.51
CA ASP A 201 16.06 16.66 -7.91
C ASP A 201 16.49 15.73 -6.76
N GLU A 202 16.55 16.26 -5.55
CA GLU A 202 16.80 15.46 -4.35
C GLU A 202 15.59 14.58 -4.00
N VAL A 203 14.36 15.08 -4.13
CA VAL A 203 13.14 14.27 -3.94
C VAL A 203 13.10 13.12 -4.95
N ASP A 204 13.39 13.39 -6.23
CA ASP A 204 13.48 12.37 -7.27
C ASP A 204 14.51 11.28 -6.91
N ARG A 205 15.71 11.69 -6.54
CA ARG A 205 16.80 10.78 -6.14
C ARG A 205 16.39 9.89 -4.96
N LEU A 206 15.70 10.45 -3.97
CA LEU A 206 15.24 9.73 -2.77
C LEU A 206 14.10 8.75 -3.10
N GLN A 207 13.18 9.12 -3.99
CA GLN A 207 12.13 8.21 -4.44
C GLN A 207 12.70 7.05 -5.29
N ILE A 208 13.71 7.29 -6.11
CA ILE A 208 14.44 6.23 -6.83
C ILE A 208 15.13 5.29 -5.83
N ALA A 209 15.82 5.82 -4.84
CA ALA A 209 16.47 5.03 -3.80
C ALA A 209 15.48 4.15 -3.01
N TYR A 210 14.27 4.67 -2.75
CA TYR A 210 13.18 3.89 -2.17
C TYR A 210 12.76 2.72 -3.06
N ASP A 211 12.58 2.94 -4.36
CA ASP A 211 12.22 1.87 -5.30
C ASP A 211 13.30 0.78 -5.36
N VAL A 212 14.58 1.16 -5.44
CA VAL A 212 15.71 0.22 -5.45
C VAL A 212 15.73 -0.63 -4.18
N TYR A 213 15.66 0.02 -3.02
CA TYR A 213 15.65 -0.66 -1.73
C TYR A 213 14.47 -1.62 -1.61
N SER A 214 13.28 -1.16 -2.00
CA SER A 214 12.04 -1.95 -1.89
C SER A 214 12.05 -3.14 -2.84
N ALA A 215 12.48 -2.97 -4.09
CA ALA A 215 12.58 -4.05 -5.07
C ALA A 215 13.54 -5.17 -4.62
N GLU A 216 14.68 -4.82 -4.03
CA GLU A 216 15.67 -5.79 -3.53
C GLU A 216 15.16 -6.62 -2.35
N ARG A 217 14.23 -6.09 -1.56
CA ARG A 217 13.79 -6.66 -0.27
C ARG A 217 12.32 -7.01 -0.21
N ASP A 218 11.59 -6.93 -1.33
CA ASP A 218 10.15 -7.17 -1.35
C ASP A 218 9.83 -8.64 -1.04
N PRO A 219 9.24 -8.94 0.13
CA PRO A 219 8.83 -10.30 0.47
C PRO A 219 7.70 -10.81 -0.43
N ALA A 220 6.94 -9.91 -1.06
CA ALA A 220 5.86 -10.24 -1.97
C ALA A 220 6.36 -10.86 -3.28
N HIS A 221 7.62 -10.63 -3.68
CA HIS A 221 8.18 -11.25 -4.88
C HIS A 221 8.13 -12.79 -4.83
N GLY A 222 8.49 -13.39 -3.69
CA GLY A 222 8.38 -14.85 -3.48
C GLY A 222 6.93 -15.33 -3.53
N LEU A 223 6.02 -14.54 -2.97
CA LEU A 223 4.58 -14.78 -3.02
C LEU A 223 4.06 -14.77 -4.46
N PHE A 224 4.34 -13.71 -5.21
CA PHE A 224 3.93 -13.62 -6.62
C PHE A 224 4.53 -14.75 -7.47
N THR A 225 5.78 -15.12 -7.23
CA THR A 225 6.44 -16.23 -7.92
C THR A 225 5.72 -17.56 -7.69
N SER A 226 5.23 -17.81 -6.49
CA SER A 226 4.47 -19.03 -6.17
C SER A 226 3.12 -19.08 -6.87
N HIS A 227 2.45 -17.94 -7.04
CA HIS A 227 1.13 -17.84 -7.65
C HIS A 227 1.19 -17.71 -9.18
N PHE A 228 2.06 -16.86 -9.72
CA PHE A 228 2.04 -16.43 -11.12
C PHE A 228 3.30 -16.81 -11.91
N GLY A 229 4.29 -17.39 -11.27
CA GLY A 229 5.57 -17.78 -11.88
C GLY A 229 6.61 -16.67 -11.88
N LYS A 230 7.88 -17.08 -11.99
CA LYS A 230 9.04 -16.19 -11.84
C LYS A 230 9.10 -15.10 -12.91
N ALA A 231 8.90 -15.45 -14.18
CA ALA A 231 9.02 -14.51 -15.29
C ALA A 231 8.02 -13.35 -15.19
N TRP A 232 6.76 -13.67 -14.86
CA TRP A 232 5.73 -12.65 -14.65
C TRP A 232 6.05 -11.81 -13.42
N SER A 233 6.48 -12.44 -12.33
CA SER A 233 6.77 -11.75 -11.06
C SER A 233 7.97 -10.81 -11.17
N ASP A 234 9.04 -11.21 -11.85
CA ASP A 234 10.18 -10.34 -12.12
C ASP A 234 9.76 -9.11 -12.95
N LYS A 235 8.96 -9.34 -13.99
CA LYS A 235 8.44 -8.26 -14.84
C LYS A 235 7.51 -7.32 -14.05
N PHE A 236 6.60 -7.87 -13.27
CA PHE A 236 5.69 -7.10 -12.44
C PHE A 236 6.42 -6.23 -11.41
N LEU A 237 7.40 -6.81 -10.72
CA LEU A 237 8.22 -6.11 -9.74
C LEU A 237 8.92 -4.89 -10.36
N HIS A 238 9.64 -5.07 -11.48
CA HIS A 238 10.50 -4.05 -12.07
C HIS A 238 9.81 -3.14 -13.07
N THR A 239 8.64 -3.52 -13.60
CA THR A 239 7.91 -2.68 -14.56
C THR A 239 6.74 -1.95 -13.92
N PHE A 240 6.11 -2.56 -12.93
CA PHE A 240 4.90 -2.02 -12.32
C PHE A 240 5.09 -1.60 -10.86
N LEU A 241 5.63 -2.47 -9.99
CA LEU A 241 5.73 -2.13 -8.56
C LEU A 241 6.79 -1.06 -8.30
N PHE A 242 8.00 -1.26 -8.79
CA PHE A 242 9.16 -0.40 -8.55
C PHE A 242 9.92 -0.11 -9.85
N PRO A 243 9.34 0.67 -10.78
CA PRO A 243 9.93 0.86 -12.12
C PRO A 243 11.23 1.66 -12.12
N ALA A 244 11.52 2.43 -11.08
CA ALA A 244 12.76 3.16 -10.96
C ALA A 244 13.93 2.32 -10.39
N ALA A 245 13.69 1.03 -10.07
CA ALA A 245 14.72 0.10 -9.58
C ALA A 245 15.55 -0.58 -10.70
N LEU A 246 15.33 -0.22 -11.97
CA LEU A 246 16.09 -0.73 -13.13
C LEU A 246 17.25 0.18 -13.50
#